data_fa9a1e29a62a46c1a504e521ae160f19
#
_entry.id   fa9a1e29a62a46c1a504e521ae160f19
#
_cell.length_a   1.000
_cell.length_b   1.000
_cell.length_c   1.000
_cell.angle_alpha   90.00
_cell.angle_beta   90.00
_cell.angle_gamma   90.00
#
_symmetry.space_group_name_H-M   'P 1'
#
loop_
_entity.id
_entity.type
_entity.pdbx_description
1 polymer ?
#
loop_
_entity_poly.entity_id
_entity_poly.type
_entity_poly.pdbx_seq_one_letter_code
_entity_poly.pdbx_strand_id
1 'polypeptide(L)'
;MKSKQNFFLKLLAAILICEAGLFVTSCSTARNLNELDSFSEPQEEQKKILRTIYSAGIKNAESLYKFFIAKCPDGNKAKAKKIAKLYITECQTEGINSDIAFVQMCLETNYLRYGNLVTKDKNNFCGLGAIDKNNPGLKFKSMKEGVRAHIQHLHAYGTTEDIPLKNELVDPRYKFVKPRGKATDIFGLAGTWAADKEYGAKLDRLLSELEEF
;
A
#
# COMPACT_ATOMS: atom_id res chain seq x y z
N MET A 1 -26.98 -44.09 24.66
CA MET A 1 -26.99 -45.13 23.59
C MET A 1 -25.95 -44.73 22.57
N LYS A 2 -24.86 -45.47 22.60
CA LYS A 2 -24.17 -46.21 21.53
C LYS A 2 -23.69 -45.35 20.36
N SER A 3 -22.37 -45.11 20.24
CA SER A 3 -21.32 -46.03 19.71
C SER A 3 -21.15 -45.82 18.22
N LYS A 4 -19.99 -45.62 17.60
CA LYS A 4 -18.70 -46.33 17.55
C LYS A 4 -17.75 -45.42 16.73
N GLN A 5 -16.54 -45.07 17.07
CA GLN A 5 -15.30 -45.86 17.11
C GLN A 5 -14.78 -46.38 15.75
N ASN A 6 -13.59 -45.83 15.42
CA ASN A 6 -12.40 -46.46 14.84
C ASN A 6 -12.43 -47.04 13.43
N PHE A 7 -11.47 -46.60 12.60
CA PHE A 7 -10.65 -47.59 11.88
C PHE A 7 -9.21 -47.06 11.70
N PHE A 8 -8.32 -47.68 12.44
CA PHE A 8 -6.87 -47.76 12.27
C PHE A 8 -6.57 -48.92 11.31
N LEU A 9 -5.58 -48.86 10.46
CA LEU A 9 -4.49 -49.85 10.46
C LEU A 9 -3.80 -50.01 9.08
N LYS A 10 -2.51 -49.69 9.06
CA LYS A 10 -1.42 -50.53 8.56
C LYS A 10 -1.47 -51.11 7.15
N LEU A 11 -0.44 -50.84 6.36
CA LEU A 11 0.29 -51.95 5.71
C LEU A 11 1.78 -51.59 5.53
N LEU A 12 2.60 -52.28 6.30
CA LEU A 12 4.04 -52.53 6.04
C LEU A 12 4.12 -53.70 5.06
N ALA A 13 4.99 -53.61 4.06
CA ALA A 13 5.56 -54.78 3.41
C ALA A 13 6.99 -54.49 3.00
N ALA A 14 7.91 -55.14 3.67
CA ALA A 14 9.32 -55.30 3.33
C ALA A 14 9.47 -56.41 2.27
N ILE A 15 10.35 -56.23 1.31
CA ILE A 15 10.93 -57.36 0.58
C ILE A 15 12.45 -57.13 0.48
N LEU A 16 13.14 -58.19 0.80
CA LEU A 16 14.56 -58.42 1.02
C LEU A 16 15.23 -58.94 -0.25
N ILE A 17 16.46 -58.53 -0.48
CA ILE A 17 17.66 -59.26 -1.00
C ILE A 17 17.68 -59.73 -2.47
N CYS A 18 18.65 -59.26 -3.22
CA CYS A 18 19.61 -60.16 -3.90
C CYS A 18 20.96 -59.46 -4.14
N GLU A 19 21.99 -60.03 -3.57
CA GLU A 19 23.40 -59.76 -3.81
C GLU A 19 23.88 -60.33 -5.15
N ALA A 20 24.64 -59.56 -5.90
CA ALA A 20 25.67 -60.15 -6.76
C ALA A 20 26.77 -59.11 -6.99
N GLY A 21 27.94 -59.42 -6.47
CA GLY A 21 29.15 -58.60 -6.61
C GLY A 21 29.76 -58.65 -8.00
N LEU A 22 30.41 -57.59 -8.35
CA LEU A 22 31.52 -57.59 -9.29
C LEU A 22 32.50 -56.49 -8.89
N PHE A 23 33.68 -56.88 -8.45
CA PHE A 23 34.86 -56.05 -8.25
C PHE A 23 35.36 -55.57 -9.61
N VAL A 24 35.54 -54.29 -9.77
CA VAL A 24 36.51 -53.73 -10.71
C VAL A 24 37.26 -52.60 -9.99
N THR A 25 38.55 -52.86 -9.88
CA THR A 25 39.58 -51.96 -9.40
C THR A 25 39.79 -50.81 -10.37
N SER A 26 40.11 -49.66 -9.79
CA SER A 26 41.16 -48.75 -10.27
C SER A 26 40.74 -47.32 -10.52
N CYS A 27 41.53 -46.56 -9.92
CA CYS A 27 42.08 -45.22 -10.23
C CYS A 27 41.48 -44.04 -9.42
N SER A 28 42.27 -43.78 -8.40
CA SER A 28 42.25 -42.52 -7.64
C SER A 28 42.42 -41.31 -8.56
N THR A 29 41.42 -40.49 -8.63
CA THR A 29 41.62 -39.08 -8.96
C THR A 29 40.93 -38.28 -7.87
N ALA A 30 41.72 -37.73 -6.96
CA ALA A 30 41.27 -36.80 -5.95
C ALA A 30 40.70 -35.56 -6.67
N ARG A 31 39.36 -35.48 -6.78
CA ARG A 31 38.70 -34.22 -7.12
C ARG A 31 38.48 -33.44 -5.84
N ASN A 32 39.05 -32.26 -5.82
CA ASN A 32 38.85 -31.25 -4.81
C ASN A 32 37.35 -30.98 -4.61
N LEU A 33 36.78 -31.47 -3.51
CA LEU A 33 35.43 -31.17 -3.05
C LEU A 33 35.45 -29.84 -2.27
N ASN A 34 35.76 -28.74 -2.93
CA ASN A 34 35.69 -27.39 -2.38
C ASN A 34 34.95 -26.44 -3.35
N GLU A 35 33.95 -26.92 -4.05
CA GLU A 35 32.89 -26.06 -4.58
C GLU A 35 31.62 -26.35 -3.77
N LEU A 36 31.55 -25.75 -2.56
CA LEU A 36 30.28 -25.50 -1.92
C LEU A 36 29.56 -24.48 -2.83
N ASP A 37 28.67 -24.98 -3.66
CA ASP A 37 27.70 -24.14 -4.34
C ASP A 37 27.05 -23.24 -3.27
N SER A 38 27.42 -21.97 -3.28
CA SER A 38 26.68 -20.93 -2.60
C SER A 38 25.35 -20.85 -3.32
N PHE A 39 24.35 -21.58 -2.84
CA PHE A 39 22.96 -21.30 -3.12
C PHE A 39 22.71 -19.90 -2.55
N SER A 40 22.90 -18.88 -3.39
CA SER A 40 22.35 -17.57 -3.11
C SER A 40 20.84 -17.74 -3.14
N GLU A 41 20.20 -17.58 -1.98
CA GLU A 41 18.74 -17.45 -1.91
C GLU A 41 18.31 -16.42 -2.95
N PRO A 42 17.24 -16.67 -3.71
CA PRO A 42 16.72 -15.68 -4.66
C PRO A 42 16.44 -14.39 -3.86
N GLN A 43 17.18 -13.34 -4.13
CA GLN A 43 16.86 -12.02 -3.59
C GLN A 43 15.47 -11.70 -4.10
N GLU A 44 14.49 -11.65 -3.20
CA GLU A 44 13.12 -11.22 -3.50
C GLU A 44 13.23 -9.80 -4.06
N GLU A 45 12.97 -9.65 -5.36
CA GLU A 45 13.05 -8.37 -6.06
C GLU A 45 12.07 -7.41 -5.37
N GLN A 46 12.60 -6.41 -4.68
CA GLN A 46 11.80 -5.48 -3.87
C GLN A 46 10.85 -4.73 -4.79
N LYS A 47 9.57 -5.09 -4.74
CA LYS A 47 8.54 -4.57 -5.62
C LYS A 47 8.40 -3.05 -5.43
N LYS A 48 8.77 -2.29 -6.46
CA LYS A 48 8.73 -0.84 -6.46
C LYS A 48 7.29 -0.30 -6.48
N ILE A 49 7.01 0.73 -5.68
CA ILE A 49 5.71 1.40 -5.67
C ILE A 49 5.48 2.11 -7.01
N LEU A 50 4.32 1.89 -7.63
CA LEU A 50 3.92 2.60 -8.85
C LEU A 50 3.58 4.06 -8.53
N ARG A 51 3.90 4.96 -9.46
CA ARG A 51 3.58 6.39 -9.38
C ARG A 51 2.23 6.75 -10.03
N THR A 52 1.57 5.76 -10.61
CA THR A 52 0.24 5.87 -11.24
C THR A 52 -0.85 5.90 -10.18
N ILE A 53 -1.77 6.86 -10.27
CA ILE A 53 -2.86 7.08 -9.29
C ILE A 53 -3.90 5.95 -9.34
N TYR A 54 -4.38 5.61 -10.55
CA TYR A 54 -5.32 4.50 -10.75
C TYR A 54 -4.53 3.20 -10.92
N SER A 55 -4.16 2.61 -9.81
CA SER A 55 -3.41 1.36 -9.72
C SER A 55 -3.54 0.76 -8.31
N ALA A 56 -3.03 -0.44 -8.08
CA ALA A 56 -2.96 -1.03 -6.75
C ALA A 56 -1.73 -0.51 -5.98
N GLY A 57 -1.91 -0.15 -4.71
CA GLY A 57 -0.81 -0.02 -3.77
C GLY A 57 -0.23 -1.40 -3.39
N ILE A 58 1.02 -1.43 -3.00
CA ILE A 58 1.73 -2.68 -2.64
C ILE A 58 2.01 -2.80 -1.14
N LYS A 59 1.95 -1.70 -0.40
CA LYS A 59 2.17 -1.70 1.05
C LYS A 59 0.88 -2.07 1.79
N ASN A 60 1.03 -2.80 2.88
CA ASN A 60 -0.10 -3.12 3.76
C ASN A 60 -0.28 -2.03 4.84
N ALA A 61 -1.36 -2.14 5.61
CA ALA A 61 -1.68 -1.14 6.65
C ALA A 61 -0.63 -1.05 7.76
N GLU A 62 0.11 -2.10 8.04
CA GLU A 62 1.18 -2.10 9.05
C GLU A 62 2.41 -1.34 8.53
N SER A 63 2.79 -1.53 7.25
CA SER A 63 3.85 -0.77 6.60
C SER A 63 3.55 0.73 6.56
N LEU A 64 2.32 1.11 6.16
CA LEU A 64 1.88 2.50 6.17
C LEU A 64 1.94 3.10 7.59
N TYR A 65 1.51 2.34 8.59
CA TYR A 65 1.57 2.76 9.98
C TYR A 65 3.03 2.94 10.46
N LYS A 66 3.93 1.98 10.18
CA LYS A 66 5.34 2.06 10.54
C LYS A 66 6.02 3.28 9.91
N PHE A 67 5.79 3.52 8.62
CA PHE A 67 6.26 4.71 7.94
C PHE A 67 5.77 5.99 8.64
N PHE A 68 4.47 6.09 8.95
CA PHE A 68 3.91 7.24 9.65
C PHE A 68 4.60 7.49 10.98
N ILE A 69 4.79 6.47 11.82
CA ILE A 69 5.41 6.61 13.15
C ILE A 69 6.90 6.94 13.05
N ALA A 70 7.61 6.41 12.06
CA ALA A 70 9.00 6.77 11.82
C ALA A 70 9.17 8.28 11.53
N LYS A 71 8.20 8.87 10.77
CA LYS A 71 8.19 10.31 10.46
C LYS A 71 7.55 11.18 11.55
N CYS A 72 6.71 10.59 12.41
CA CYS A 72 5.97 11.29 13.46
C CYS A 72 5.93 10.43 14.75
N PRO A 73 7.07 10.28 15.47
CA PRO A 73 7.15 9.41 16.65
C PRO A 73 6.21 9.82 17.79
N ASP A 74 5.93 11.11 17.91
CA ASP A 74 5.00 11.74 18.85
C ASP A 74 3.52 11.70 18.39
N GLY A 75 3.26 11.16 17.21
CA GLY A 75 1.92 11.08 16.62
C GLY A 75 0.99 10.14 17.38
N ASN A 76 -0.32 10.40 17.26
CA ASN A 76 -1.33 9.52 17.84
C ASN A 76 -1.34 8.15 17.14
N LYS A 77 -0.68 7.17 17.75
CA LYS A 77 -0.48 5.81 17.23
C LYS A 77 -1.80 5.10 16.90
N ALA A 78 -2.81 5.20 17.78
CA ALA A 78 -4.11 4.57 17.55
C ALA A 78 -4.83 5.17 16.34
N LYS A 79 -4.80 6.50 16.19
CA LYS A 79 -5.37 7.20 15.05
C LYS A 79 -4.63 6.85 13.75
N ALA A 80 -3.29 6.84 13.77
CA ALA A 80 -2.46 6.49 12.62
C ALA A 80 -2.74 5.05 12.14
N LYS A 81 -2.81 4.09 13.05
CA LYS A 81 -3.13 2.69 12.72
C LYS A 81 -4.54 2.54 12.12
N LYS A 82 -5.53 3.26 12.66
CA LYS A 82 -6.91 3.26 12.13
C LYS A 82 -6.97 3.88 10.74
N ILE A 83 -6.30 5.01 10.52
CA ILE A 83 -6.25 5.70 9.23
C ILE A 83 -5.56 4.85 8.16
N ALA A 84 -4.43 4.22 8.45
CA ALA A 84 -3.74 3.33 7.53
C ALA A 84 -4.67 2.23 6.99
N LYS A 85 -5.45 1.58 7.89
CA LYS A 85 -6.45 0.58 7.48
C LYS A 85 -7.55 1.15 6.60
N LEU A 86 -8.02 2.36 6.90
CA LEU A 86 -9.06 3.02 6.09
C LEU A 86 -8.55 3.34 4.68
N TYR A 87 -7.31 3.84 4.54
CA TYR A 87 -6.72 4.09 3.23
C TYR A 87 -6.62 2.81 2.40
N ILE A 88 -6.13 1.70 2.97
CA ILE A 88 -6.10 0.41 2.25
C ILE A 88 -7.50 0.03 1.76
N THR A 89 -8.50 0.02 2.65
CA THR A 89 -9.84 -0.47 2.30
C THR A 89 -10.55 0.41 1.28
N GLU A 90 -10.55 1.73 1.47
CA GLU A 90 -11.24 2.66 0.58
C GLU A 90 -10.53 2.75 -0.78
N CYS A 91 -9.18 2.71 -0.82
CA CYS A 91 -8.41 2.70 -2.06
C CYS A 91 -8.65 1.42 -2.86
N GLN A 92 -8.62 0.25 -2.23
CA GLN A 92 -8.92 -1.02 -2.90
C GLN A 92 -10.30 -1.01 -3.57
N THR A 93 -11.29 -0.41 -2.92
CA THR A 93 -12.63 -0.32 -3.48
C THR A 93 -12.67 0.52 -4.74
N GLU A 94 -11.99 1.68 -4.76
CA GLU A 94 -12.03 2.62 -5.88
C GLU A 94 -10.93 2.40 -6.93
N GLY A 95 -10.02 1.43 -6.72
CA GLY A 95 -8.88 1.18 -7.62
C GLY A 95 -7.78 2.24 -7.54
N ILE A 96 -7.70 2.99 -6.45
CA ILE A 96 -6.70 4.04 -6.24
C ILE A 96 -5.51 3.47 -5.48
N ASN A 97 -4.31 3.93 -5.82
CA ASN A 97 -3.08 3.52 -5.16
C ASN A 97 -3.04 4.02 -3.71
N SER A 98 -3.14 3.07 -2.77
CA SER A 98 -3.17 3.36 -1.34
C SER A 98 -1.88 3.98 -0.82
N ASP A 99 -0.74 3.65 -1.44
CA ASP A 99 0.56 4.16 -1.05
C ASP A 99 0.64 5.65 -1.40
N ILE A 100 0.20 6.04 -2.60
CA ILE A 100 0.10 7.43 -3.04
C ILE A 100 -0.86 8.22 -2.15
N ALA A 101 -2.09 7.72 -1.97
CA ALA A 101 -3.11 8.43 -1.20
C ALA A 101 -2.67 8.62 0.26
N PHE A 102 -1.97 7.64 0.84
CA PHE A 102 -1.49 7.73 2.23
C PHE A 102 -0.34 8.73 2.39
N VAL A 103 0.68 8.70 1.51
CA VAL A 103 1.77 9.69 1.60
C VAL A 103 1.29 11.10 1.29
N GLN A 104 0.30 11.24 0.39
CA GLN A 104 -0.35 12.52 0.14
C GLN A 104 -1.04 13.06 1.40
N MET A 105 -1.81 12.23 2.11
CA MET A 105 -2.38 12.59 3.41
C MET A 105 -1.31 13.02 4.40
N CYS A 106 -0.19 12.30 4.48
CA CYS A 106 0.92 12.68 5.35
C CYS A 106 1.46 14.08 5.01
N LEU A 107 1.65 14.36 3.72
CA LEU A 107 2.11 15.67 3.24
C LEU A 107 1.11 16.79 3.55
N GLU A 108 -0.16 16.62 3.17
CA GLU A 108 -1.22 17.63 3.29
C GLU A 108 -1.56 17.97 4.75
N THR A 109 -1.44 17.00 5.65
CA THR A 109 -1.78 17.18 7.06
C THR A 109 -0.57 17.38 7.97
N ASN A 110 0.64 17.42 7.41
CA ASN A 110 1.87 17.36 8.19
C ASN A 110 1.81 16.20 9.20
N TYR A 111 1.57 14.98 8.72
CA TYR A 111 1.42 13.77 9.55
C TYR A 111 0.35 13.92 10.64
N LEU A 112 -0.83 14.42 10.28
CA LEU A 112 -1.98 14.67 11.19
C LEU A 112 -1.71 15.71 12.30
N ARG A 113 -0.60 16.45 12.21
CA ARG A 113 -0.35 17.60 13.09
C ARG A 113 -1.22 18.79 12.69
N TYR A 114 -1.50 18.91 11.38
CA TYR A 114 -2.19 20.05 10.78
C TYR A 114 -1.37 21.34 10.96
N GLY A 115 -1.96 22.48 11.20
CA GLY A 115 -1.25 23.74 11.41
C GLY A 115 -1.63 24.84 10.42
N ASN A 116 -2.43 24.48 9.40
CA ASN A 116 -2.97 25.42 8.42
C ASN A 116 -4.49 25.64 8.63
N LEU A 117 -5.21 25.93 7.54
CA LEU A 117 -6.66 26.24 7.57
C LEU A 117 -7.53 25.06 8.05
N VAL A 118 -7.13 23.83 7.71
CA VAL A 118 -7.84 22.62 8.12
C VAL A 118 -7.44 22.22 9.53
N THR A 119 -8.41 21.98 10.39
CA THR A 119 -8.23 21.56 11.78
C THR A 119 -8.52 20.08 11.99
N LYS A 120 -8.02 19.52 13.10
CA LYS A 120 -8.08 18.07 13.43
C LYS A 120 -9.49 17.51 13.53
N ASP A 121 -10.50 18.33 13.88
CA ASP A 121 -11.89 17.96 14.06
C ASP A 121 -12.67 17.83 12.74
N LYS A 122 -12.09 18.27 11.62
CA LYS A 122 -12.76 18.28 10.32
C LYS A 122 -12.74 16.93 9.61
N ASN A 123 -11.92 15.96 10.02
CA ASN A 123 -11.70 14.72 9.30
C ASN A 123 -11.33 14.93 7.82
N ASN A 124 -10.70 16.04 7.50
CA ASN A 124 -10.29 16.41 6.15
C ASN A 124 -8.80 16.12 6.01
N PHE A 125 -8.46 15.15 5.17
CA PHE A 125 -7.12 14.59 5.10
C PHE A 125 -6.29 15.07 3.91
N CYS A 126 -6.84 15.95 3.08
CA CYS A 126 -6.17 16.45 1.88
C CYS A 126 -6.49 17.92 1.56
N GLY A 127 -7.00 18.65 2.53
CA GLY A 127 -7.27 20.08 2.35
C GLY A 127 -8.48 20.40 1.48
N LEU A 128 -9.39 19.47 1.24
CA LEU A 128 -10.56 19.68 0.37
C LEU A 128 -11.34 20.95 0.76
N GLY A 129 -11.47 21.87 -0.21
CA GLY A 129 -12.23 23.12 -0.04
C GLY A 129 -11.55 24.17 0.83
N ALA A 130 -10.29 23.97 1.24
CA ALA A 130 -9.52 24.97 1.95
C ALA A 130 -8.97 26.00 0.97
N ILE A 131 -9.35 27.26 1.16
CA ILE A 131 -8.93 28.38 0.29
C ILE A 131 -8.32 29.49 1.15
N ASP A 132 -9.03 29.94 2.18
CA ASP A 132 -8.69 31.04 3.07
C ASP A 132 -9.35 30.85 4.44
N LYS A 133 -9.24 31.86 5.33
CA LYS A 133 -9.82 31.84 6.69
C LYS A 133 -11.35 31.74 6.68
N ASN A 134 -12.03 32.23 5.64
CA ASN A 134 -13.48 32.19 5.49
C ASN A 134 -13.93 30.84 4.89
N ASN A 135 -13.02 30.19 4.15
CA ASN A 135 -13.21 28.88 3.54
C ASN A 135 -12.12 27.91 4.07
N PRO A 136 -12.19 27.53 5.35
CA PRO A 136 -11.12 26.78 6.02
C PRO A 136 -11.16 25.25 5.74
N GLY A 137 -11.76 24.84 4.65
CA GLY A 137 -11.89 23.44 4.22
C GLY A 137 -13.16 22.75 4.73
N LEU A 138 -13.55 21.72 4.03
CA LEU A 138 -14.74 20.92 4.31
C LEU A 138 -14.57 20.11 5.62
N LYS A 139 -15.72 19.80 6.25
CA LYS A 139 -15.80 18.93 7.42
C LYS A 139 -16.58 17.67 7.05
N PHE A 140 -16.02 16.50 7.38
CA PHE A 140 -16.63 15.19 7.17
C PHE A 140 -17.10 14.59 8.49
N LYS A 141 -18.20 13.80 8.47
CA LYS A 141 -18.86 13.23 9.66
C LYS A 141 -17.94 12.25 10.42
N SER A 142 -17.05 11.57 9.68
CA SER A 142 -16.16 10.56 10.26
C SER A 142 -14.81 10.51 9.54
N MET A 143 -13.81 9.86 10.15
CA MET A 143 -12.54 9.58 9.48
C MET A 143 -12.73 8.77 8.19
N LYS A 144 -13.65 7.78 8.19
CA LYS A 144 -13.93 6.98 7.01
C LYS A 144 -14.46 7.84 5.85
N GLU A 145 -15.40 8.72 6.14
CA GLU A 145 -15.97 9.62 5.14
C GLU A 145 -14.92 10.60 4.58
N GLY A 146 -14.07 11.16 5.45
CA GLY A 146 -12.99 12.04 5.01
C GLY A 146 -11.92 11.34 4.18
N VAL A 147 -11.55 10.09 4.52
CA VAL A 147 -10.65 9.27 3.71
C VAL A 147 -11.30 8.95 2.36
N ARG A 148 -12.57 8.54 2.34
CA ARG A 148 -13.32 8.30 1.11
C ARG A 148 -13.39 9.53 0.22
N ALA A 149 -13.68 10.70 0.77
CA ALA A 149 -13.71 11.96 0.01
C ALA A 149 -12.35 12.27 -0.64
N HIS A 150 -11.25 12.05 0.07
CA HIS A 150 -9.91 12.21 -0.48
C HIS A 150 -9.67 11.26 -1.66
N ILE A 151 -9.98 9.96 -1.48
CA ILE A 151 -9.79 8.94 -2.51
C ILE A 151 -10.66 9.21 -3.73
N GLN A 152 -11.92 9.62 -3.53
CA GLN A 152 -12.80 10.02 -4.62
C GLN A 152 -12.27 11.24 -5.38
N HIS A 153 -11.66 12.19 -4.68
CA HIS A 153 -11.03 13.33 -5.34
C HIS A 153 -9.84 12.88 -6.19
N LEU A 154 -8.96 12.01 -5.67
CA LEU A 154 -7.88 11.39 -6.45
C LEU A 154 -8.41 10.56 -7.63
N HIS A 155 -9.52 9.85 -7.45
CA HIS A 155 -10.19 9.12 -8.52
C HIS A 155 -10.59 10.06 -9.66
N ALA A 156 -11.13 11.24 -9.34
CA ALA A 156 -11.47 12.23 -10.37
C ALA A 156 -10.24 12.75 -11.13
N TYR A 157 -9.08 12.84 -10.47
CA TYR A 157 -7.81 13.22 -11.12
C TYR A 157 -7.23 12.09 -11.97
N GLY A 158 -7.26 10.84 -11.47
CA GLY A 158 -6.55 9.71 -12.04
C GLY A 158 -7.34 8.89 -13.05
N THR A 159 -8.67 9.13 -13.19
CA THR A 159 -9.55 8.32 -14.04
C THR A 159 -10.41 9.17 -14.97
N THR A 160 -10.75 8.61 -16.13
CA THR A 160 -11.69 9.18 -17.10
C THR A 160 -13.16 8.97 -16.68
N GLU A 161 -14.10 9.59 -17.41
CA GLU A 161 -15.52 9.59 -17.01
C GLU A 161 -16.19 8.21 -17.14
N ASP A 162 -15.65 7.34 -17.96
CA ASP A 162 -16.10 5.96 -18.16
C ASP A 162 -15.78 5.02 -17.00
N ILE A 163 -14.93 5.44 -16.04
CA ILE A 163 -14.63 4.68 -14.83
C ILE A 163 -15.49 5.24 -13.67
N PRO A 164 -16.57 4.54 -13.27
CA PRO A 164 -17.45 5.01 -12.21
C PRO A 164 -16.88 4.75 -10.81
N LEU A 165 -17.31 5.56 -9.85
CA LEU A 165 -17.10 5.25 -8.42
C LEU A 165 -17.83 3.97 -8.02
N LYS A 166 -17.26 3.23 -7.07
CA LYS A 166 -17.86 2.01 -6.49
C LYS A 166 -18.65 2.31 -5.21
N ASN A 167 -18.16 3.28 -4.44
CA ASN A 167 -18.85 3.76 -3.25
C ASN A 167 -19.76 4.95 -3.56
N GLU A 168 -20.74 5.18 -2.67
CA GLU A 168 -21.52 6.42 -2.67
C GLU A 168 -20.60 7.65 -2.66
N LEU A 169 -20.93 8.64 -3.50
CA LEU A 169 -20.17 9.88 -3.61
C LEU A 169 -20.32 10.73 -2.35
N VAL A 170 -19.21 11.00 -1.67
CA VAL A 170 -19.14 11.86 -0.48
C VAL A 170 -18.23 13.08 -0.69
N ASP A 171 -17.47 13.13 -1.78
CA ASP A 171 -16.66 14.30 -2.15
C ASP A 171 -17.53 15.33 -2.91
N PRO A 172 -17.91 16.47 -2.30
CA PRO A 172 -18.74 17.48 -2.98
C PRO A 172 -17.94 18.23 -4.06
N ARG A 173 -16.62 18.06 -4.12
CA ARG A 173 -15.75 18.72 -5.10
C ARG A 173 -15.42 17.82 -6.30
N TYR A 174 -15.81 16.55 -6.27
CA TYR A 174 -15.54 15.56 -7.34
C TYR A 174 -15.90 16.09 -8.74
N LYS A 175 -17.07 16.70 -8.88
CA LYS A 175 -17.60 17.25 -10.14
C LYS A 175 -16.82 18.45 -10.69
N PHE A 176 -15.98 19.09 -9.86
CA PHE A 176 -15.20 20.26 -10.27
C PHE A 176 -13.82 19.91 -10.83
N VAL A 177 -13.40 18.65 -10.73
CA VAL A 177 -12.19 18.17 -11.40
C VAL A 177 -12.50 17.96 -12.87
N LYS A 178 -12.08 18.92 -13.70
CA LYS A 178 -12.33 18.90 -15.15
C LYS A 178 -11.05 19.31 -15.91
N PRO A 179 -10.71 18.63 -17.04
CA PRO A 179 -11.26 17.34 -17.40
C PRO A 179 -10.91 16.28 -16.33
N ARG A 180 -11.70 15.22 -16.25
CA ARG A 180 -11.32 14.04 -15.47
C ARG A 180 -10.12 13.37 -16.11
N GLY A 181 -9.32 12.66 -15.31
CA GLY A 181 -8.09 12.01 -15.79
C GLY A 181 -6.94 12.97 -16.11
N LYS A 182 -7.03 14.23 -15.67
CA LYS A 182 -6.01 15.26 -15.97
C LYS A 182 -4.65 15.03 -15.27
N ALA A 183 -4.58 14.12 -14.32
CA ALA A 183 -3.36 13.71 -13.65
C ALA A 183 -3.39 12.20 -13.42
N THR A 184 -2.82 11.42 -14.31
CA THR A 184 -2.81 9.95 -14.21
C THR A 184 -1.74 9.44 -13.25
N ASP A 185 -0.76 10.29 -12.89
CA ASP A 185 0.31 9.98 -11.96
C ASP A 185 0.55 11.16 -10.98
N ILE A 186 1.48 10.95 -10.03
CA ILE A 186 1.80 11.94 -9.02
C ILE A 186 2.40 13.23 -9.58
N PHE A 187 3.09 13.16 -10.72
CA PHE A 187 3.74 14.34 -11.31
C PHE A 187 2.70 15.26 -11.97
N GLY A 188 1.64 14.68 -12.54
CA GLY A 188 0.50 15.43 -13.07
C GLY A 188 -0.30 16.18 -12.02
N LEU A 189 -0.12 15.90 -10.72
CA LEU A 189 -0.74 16.65 -9.63
C LEU A 189 -0.10 18.04 -9.41
N ALA A 190 1.14 18.23 -9.84
CA ALA A 190 1.80 19.54 -9.78
C ALA A 190 1.11 20.53 -10.74
N GLY A 191 0.72 21.69 -10.22
CA GLY A 191 -0.02 22.72 -10.97
C GLY A 191 -1.50 22.39 -11.21
N THR A 192 -1.99 21.25 -10.78
CA THR A 192 -3.40 20.83 -10.95
C THR A 192 -4.10 20.57 -9.61
N TRP A 193 -3.53 19.74 -8.77
CA TRP A 193 -3.95 19.55 -7.36
C TRP A 193 -3.41 20.68 -6.49
N ALA A 194 -2.11 20.91 -6.55
CA ALA A 194 -1.41 21.95 -5.82
C ALA A 194 -0.75 22.93 -6.77
N ALA A 195 -0.72 24.21 -6.42
CA ALA A 195 0.00 25.24 -7.19
C ALA A 195 1.54 25.03 -7.19
N ASP A 196 2.05 24.26 -6.24
CA ASP A 196 3.46 23.93 -6.09
C ASP A 196 3.93 23.03 -7.23
N LYS A 197 4.89 23.51 -8.03
CA LYS A 197 5.47 22.77 -9.15
C LYS A 197 6.29 21.55 -8.71
N GLU A 198 6.81 21.56 -7.47
CA GLU A 198 7.57 20.46 -6.88
C GLU A 198 6.68 19.43 -6.16
N TYR A 199 5.37 19.56 -6.26
CA TYR A 199 4.43 18.70 -5.54
C TYR A 199 4.61 17.21 -5.86
N GLY A 200 4.72 16.88 -7.15
CA GLY A 200 4.97 15.51 -7.59
C GLY A 200 6.30 14.95 -7.07
N ALA A 201 7.37 15.75 -7.12
CA ALA A 201 8.68 15.36 -6.61
C ALA A 201 8.68 15.15 -5.08
N LYS A 202 7.87 15.92 -4.33
CA LYS A 202 7.68 15.71 -2.89
C LYS A 202 6.97 14.38 -2.60
N LEU A 203 5.95 14.04 -3.37
CA LEU A 203 5.28 12.75 -3.25
C LEU A 203 6.20 11.60 -3.63
N ASP A 204 6.97 11.72 -4.73
CA ASP A 204 7.92 10.70 -5.16
C ASP A 204 8.97 10.38 -4.10
N ARG A 205 9.51 11.41 -3.44
CA ARG A 205 10.43 11.24 -2.32
C ARG A 205 9.79 10.46 -1.17
N LEU A 206 8.56 10.82 -0.77
CA LEU A 206 7.86 10.12 0.30
C LEU A 206 7.53 8.67 -0.05
N LEU A 207 7.20 8.39 -1.33
CA LEU A 207 6.97 7.03 -1.81
C LEU A 207 8.27 6.21 -1.79
N SER A 208 9.40 6.80 -2.23
CA SER A 208 10.70 6.15 -2.16
C SER A 208 11.11 5.85 -0.71
N GLU A 209 10.82 6.74 0.22
CA GLU A 209 11.04 6.48 1.65
C GLU A 209 10.09 5.41 2.20
N LEU A 210 8.85 5.34 1.71
CA LEU A 210 7.89 4.29 2.09
C LEU A 210 8.31 2.91 1.56
N GLU A 211 9.05 2.84 0.46
CA GLU A 211 9.57 1.58 -0.09
C GLU A 211 10.43 0.80 0.92
N GLU A 212 11.03 1.48 1.90
CA GLU A 212 11.87 0.89 2.96
C GLU A 212 11.07 0.19 4.09
N PHE A 213 9.76 0.30 4.11
CA PHE A 213 8.86 -0.26 5.12
C PHE A 213 8.03 -1.42 4.50
#